data_d689cb7ad1be2bcd733358ecfae5c0c9
#
_entry.id   d689cb7ad1be2bcd733358ecfae5c0c9
#
_cell.length_a   1.000
_cell.length_b   1.000
_cell.length_c   1.000
_cell.angle_alpha   90.00
_cell.angle_beta   90.00
_cell.angle_gamma   90.00
#
_symmetry.space_group_name_H-M   'P 1'
#
loop_
_entity.id
_entity.type
_entity.pdbx_description
1 polymer ?
#
loop_
_entity_poly.entity_id
_entity_poly.type
_entity_poly.pdbx_seq_one_letter_code
_entity_poly.pdbx_strand_id
1 'polypeptide(L)'
;SQTLGFGVEQFIAGLSRIGFGEWLYTTDGDGLQTASTLGLIFALIIIMGASTLSALSGVGRGIKWLSNVNMGLSFFLLLFFLVFGSTMFGLTALFVGIGDYLISIPGILFTVWSMDGTETGDSLASWQGGWTIFYWAWWIAFAPFVGVFLARISKGRTIREYVLGAMIIPSMMCFLWFAMAGGTAIDLELSGVAE
;
A
#
# COMPACT_ATOMS: atom_id res chain seq x y z
N SER A 1 -8.39 -8.40 -9.41
CA SER A 1 -7.82 -9.74 -9.25
C SER A 1 -6.35 -9.70 -8.86
N GLN A 2 -5.49 -8.95 -9.53
CA GLN A 2 -4.05 -8.85 -9.20
C GLN A 2 -3.82 -8.29 -7.79
N THR A 3 -4.51 -7.23 -7.40
CA THR A 3 -4.44 -6.62 -6.06
C THR A 3 -4.85 -7.61 -4.97
N LEU A 4 -5.82 -8.49 -5.25
CA LEU A 4 -6.22 -9.54 -4.33
C LEU A 4 -5.11 -10.58 -4.17
N GLY A 5 -4.40 -10.93 -5.26
CA GLY A 5 -3.25 -11.82 -5.21
C GLY A 5 -2.15 -11.29 -4.28
N PHE A 6 -1.74 -10.05 -4.44
CA PHE A 6 -0.78 -9.41 -3.53
C PHE A 6 -1.26 -9.39 -2.07
N GLY A 7 -2.56 -9.13 -1.84
CA GLY A 7 -3.13 -9.17 -0.50
C GLY A 7 -3.08 -10.57 0.13
N VAL A 8 -3.28 -11.61 -0.65
CA VAL A 8 -3.17 -13.01 -0.21
C VAL A 8 -1.73 -13.36 0.17
N GLU A 9 -0.76 -13.00 -0.68
CA GLU A 9 0.66 -13.24 -0.40
C GLU A 9 1.13 -12.50 0.85
N GLN A 10 0.75 -11.24 1.00
CA GLN A 10 1.09 -10.45 2.20
C GLN A 10 0.43 -10.99 3.47
N PHE A 11 -0.81 -11.48 3.38
CA PHE A 11 -1.49 -12.12 4.51
C PHE A 11 -0.75 -13.38 4.96
N ILE A 12 -0.32 -14.21 4.00
CA ILE A 12 0.47 -15.41 4.28
C ILE A 12 1.82 -15.00 4.89
N ALA A 13 2.54 -14.05 4.29
CA ALA A 13 3.81 -13.56 4.80
C ALA A 13 3.69 -13.00 6.23
N GLY A 14 2.60 -12.31 6.55
CA GLY A 14 2.30 -11.84 7.91
C GLY A 14 2.11 -12.98 8.90
N LEU A 15 1.32 -14.01 8.53
CA LEU A 15 1.10 -15.18 9.37
C LEU A 15 2.40 -15.93 9.68
N SER A 16 3.29 -16.07 8.70
CA SER A 16 4.59 -16.69 8.88
C SER A 16 5.45 -15.96 9.92
N ARG A 17 5.52 -14.66 9.80
CA ARG A 17 6.32 -13.83 10.70
C ARG A 17 5.94 -13.98 12.17
N ILE A 18 4.68 -14.31 12.45
CA ILE A 18 4.19 -14.61 13.81
C ILE A 18 4.27 -16.11 14.18
N GLY A 19 4.94 -16.93 13.34
CA GLY A 19 5.14 -18.37 13.59
C GLY A 19 3.90 -19.23 13.36
N PHE A 20 2.92 -18.76 12.58
CA PHE A 20 1.70 -19.51 12.30
C PHE A 20 1.88 -20.36 11.02
N GLY A 21 2.09 -21.66 11.23
CA GLY A 21 1.93 -22.69 10.22
C GLY A 21 3.04 -22.81 9.18
N GLU A 22 4.01 -23.70 9.40
CA GLU A 22 5.05 -24.06 8.42
C GLU A 22 4.48 -24.55 7.08
N TRP A 23 3.26 -25.10 7.07
CA TRP A 23 2.56 -25.58 5.89
C TRP A 23 2.11 -24.48 4.93
N LEU A 24 2.13 -23.20 5.36
CA LEU A 24 1.77 -22.05 4.54
C LEU A 24 2.87 -21.69 3.52
N TYR A 25 4.07 -22.25 3.69
CA TYR A 25 5.24 -21.98 2.86
C TYR A 25 5.81 -23.23 2.25
N THR A 26 6.47 -23.00 1.12
CA THR A 26 7.39 -23.94 0.52
C THR A 26 8.73 -23.21 0.40
N THR A 27 9.78 -23.76 0.95
CA THR A 27 11.14 -23.23 0.77
C THR A 27 11.71 -23.87 -0.49
N ASP A 28 12.05 -23.03 -1.47
CA ASP A 28 12.70 -23.48 -2.69
C ASP A 28 14.18 -23.83 -2.42
N GLY A 29 14.82 -24.55 -3.33
CA GLY A 29 16.22 -24.98 -3.19
C GLY A 29 17.22 -23.85 -2.94
N ASP A 30 16.88 -22.63 -3.27
CA ASP A 30 17.66 -21.39 -3.05
C ASP A 30 17.37 -20.70 -1.70
N GLY A 31 16.58 -21.33 -0.82
CA GLY A 31 16.21 -20.76 0.48
C GLY A 31 15.12 -19.68 0.44
N LEU A 32 14.56 -19.41 -0.73
CA LEU A 32 13.48 -18.45 -0.88
C LEU A 32 12.15 -19.05 -0.40
N GLN A 33 11.52 -18.42 0.57
CA GLN A 33 10.20 -18.81 1.06
C GLN A 33 9.12 -18.27 0.13
N THR A 34 8.43 -19.17 -0.55
CA THR A 34 7.26 -18.85 -1.39
C THR A 34 5.98 -19.39 -0.75
N ALA A 35 4.85 -18.74 -0.99
CA ALA A 35 3.58 -19.20 -0.47
C ALA A 35 3.20 -20.57 -1.08
N SER A 36 2.89 -21.54 -0.22
CA SER A 36 2.45 -22.85 -0.67
C SER A 36 1.06 -22.79 -1.33
N THR A 37 0.76 -23.71 -2.24
CA THR A 37 -0.58 -23.79 -2.86
C THR A 37 -1.70 -23.92 -1.81
N LEU A 38 -1.47 -24.68 -0.75
CA LEU A 38 -2.43 -24.82 0.36
C LEU A 38 -2.57 -23.50 1.14
N GLY A 39 -1.47 -22.78 1.37
CA GLY A 39 -1.49 -21.46 1.99
C GLY A 39 -2.29 -20.46 1.18
N LEU A 40 -2.08 -20.43 -0.14
CA LEU A 40 -2.83 -19.55 -1.05
C LEU A 40 -4.33 -19.83 -1.02
N ILE A 41 -4.72 -21.11 -1.09
CA ILE A 41 -6.13 -21.52 -1.02
C ILE A 41 -6.75 -21.12 0.34
N PHE A 42 -6.05 -21.38 1.43
CA PHE A 42 -6.49 -21.02 2.78
C PHE A 42 -6.71 -19.52 2.93
N ALA A 43 -5.74 -18.72 2.53
CA ALA A 43 -5.83 -17.26 2.59
C ALA A 43 -6.95 -16.71 1.70
N LEU A 44 -7.11 -17.27 0.48
CA LEU A 44 -8.22 -16.94 -0.41
C LEU A 44 -9.58 -17.24 0.22
N ILE A 45 -9.76 -18.40 0.83
CA ILE A 45 -11.01 -18.76 1.49
C ILE A 45 -11.34 -17.78 2.61
N ILE A 46 -10.36 -17.40 3.43
CA ILE A 46 -10.57 -16.42 4.51
C ILE A 46 -10.93 -15.05 3.97
N ILE A 47 -10.13 -14.52 3.04
CA ILE A 47 -10.31 -13.16 2.52
C ILE A 47 -11.62 -13.06 1.71
N MET A 48 -11.87 -14.02 0.82
CA MET A 48 -13.09 -14.07 0.02
C MET A 48 -14.32 -14.37 0.89
N GLY A 49 -14.19 -15.24 1.88
CA GLY A 49 -15.26 -15.55 2.84
C GLY A 49 -15.65 -14.30 3.63
N ALA A 50 -14.68 -13.59 4.21
CA ALA A 50 -14.91 -12.35 4.94
C ALA A 50 -15.55 -11.27 4.05
N SER A 51 -15.04 -11.09 2.82
CA SER A 51 -15.61 -10.16 1.83
C SER A 51 -17.05 -10.52 1.47
N THR A 52 -17.32 -11.80 1.21
CA THR A 52 -18.65 -12.29 0.83
C THR A 52 -19.64 -12.12 1.98
N LEU A 53 -19.27 -12.51 3.20
CA LEU A 53 -20.10 -12.31 4.40
C LEU A 53 -20.39 -10.83 4.64
N SER A 54 -19.38 -9.98 4.46
CA SER A 54 -19.54 -8.53 4.57
C SER A 54 -20.51 -7.99 3.52
N ALA A 55 -20.41 -8.45 2.27
CA ALA A 55 -21.30 -8.05 1.18
C ALA A 55 -22.74 -8.54 1.39
N LEU A 56 -22.93 -9.79 1.82
CA LEU A 56 -24.23 -10.39 2.10
C LEU A 56 -24.95 -9.70 3.28
N SER A 57 -24.23 -9.24 4.28
CA SER A 57 -24.81 -8.51 5.41
C SER A 57 -25.25 -7.07 5.08
N GLY A 58 -24.98 -6.63 3.86
CA GLY A 58 -25.43 -5.36 3.29
C GLY A 58 -24.49 -4.19 3.55
N VAL A 59 -24.59 -3.18 2.68
CA VAL A 59 -23.70 -2.01 2.68
C VAL A 59 -23.76 -1.22 3.99
N GLY A 60 -24.93 -1.17 4.63
CA GLY A 60 -25.16 -0.38 5.85
C GLY A 60 -24.58 -1.03 7.13
N ARG A 61 -24.37 -2.33 7.15
CA ARG A 61 -23.90 -3.07 8.33
C ARG A 61 -22.53 -3.70 8.13
N GLY A 62 -22.39 -4.63 7.20
CA GLY A 62 -21.17 -5.42 7.05
C GLY A 62 -20.00 -4.61 6.52
N ILE A 63 -20.18 -3.90 5.41
CA ILE A 63 -19.14 -3.09 4.80
C ILE A 63 -18.72 -1.95 5.75
N LYS A 64 -19.70 -1.29 6.38
CA LYS A 64 -19.43 -0.21 7.34
C LYS A 64 -18.65 -0.74 8.56
N TRP A 65 -19.04 -1.90 9.10
CA TRP A 65 -18.37 -2.48 10.26
C TRP A 65 -16.92 -2.88 9.94
N LEU A 66 -16.72 -3.58 8.82
CA LEU A 66 -15.38 -3.99 8.39
C LEU A 66 -14.47 -2.79 8.09
N SER A 67 -15.03 -1.75 7.46
CA SER A 67 -14.31 -0.49 7.21
C SER A 67 -13.92 0.22 8.51
N ASN A 68 -14.81 0.27 9.49
CA ASN A 68 -14.52 0.88 10.79
C ASN A 68 -13.45 0.09 11.56
N VAL A 69 -13.49 -1.24 11.53
CA VAL A 69 -12.44 -2.09 12.12
C VAL A 69 -11.10 -1.85 11.45
N ASN A 70 -11.07 -1.82 10.10
CA ASN A 70 -9.84 -1.53 9.36
C ASN A 70 -9.29 -0.14 9.72
N MET A 71 -10.15 0.87 9.79
CA MET A 71 -9.74 2.23 10.19
C MET A 71 -9.22 2.27 11.62
N GLY A 72 -9.87 1.55 12.55
CA GLY A 72 -9.42 1.44 13.93
C GLY A 72 -8.06 0.76 14.05
N LEU A 73 -7.83 -0.34 13.32
CA LEU A 73 -6.54 -1.02 13.26
C LEU A 73 -5.44 -0.15 12.64
N SER A 74 -5.77 0.59 11.58
CA SER A 74 -4.83 1.51 10.96
C SER A 74 -4.41 2.64 11.91
N PHE A 75 -5.38 3.18 12.65
CA PHE A 75 -5.10 4.19 13.70
C PHE A 75 -4.26 3.62 14.83
N PHE A 76 -4.57 2.40 15.28
CA PHE A 76 -3.80 1.71 16.31
C PHE A 76 -2.34 1.51 15.89
N LEU A 77 -2.12 1.03 14.67
CA LEU A 77 -0.77 0.84 14.15
C LEU A 77 -0.03 2.17 13.96
N LEU A 78 -0.71 3.21 13.50
CA LEU A 78 -0.12 4.55 13.40
C LEU A 78 0.31 5.07 14.79
N LEU A 79 -0.55 4.89 15.80
CA LEU A 79 -0.23 5.26 17.18
C LEU A 79 0.95 4.43 17.72
N PHE A 80 0.99 3.16 17.40
CA PHE A 80 2.11 2.28 17.74
C PHE A 80 3.44 2.82 17.16
N PHE A 81 3.48 3.16 15.88
CA PHE A 81 4.68 3.74 15.27
C PHE A 81 5.02 5.13 15.83
N LEU A 82 4.02 5.92 16.23
CA LEU A 82 4.25 7.20 16.89
C LEU A 82 4.87 7.06 18.28
N VAL A 83 4.53 6.01 19.03
CA VAL A 83 5.00 5.82 20.41
C VAL A 83 6.33 5.03 20.43
N PHE A 84 6.44 3.98 19.62
CA PHE A 84 7.55 3.04 19.65
C PHE A 84 8.51 3.17 18.47
N GLY A 85 8.12 3.89 17.42
CA GLY A 85 8.95 4.10 16.24
C GLY A 85 9.86 5.32 16.36
N SER A 86 10.68 5.54 15.33
CA SER A 86 11.59 6.70 15.21
C SER A 86 10.84 7.96 14.81
N THR A 87 9.96 8.46 15.69
CA THR A 87 9.02 9.57 15.41
C THR A 87 9.73 10.83 14.96
N MET A 88 10.84 11.21 15.58
CA MET A 88 11.60 12.41 15.20
C MET A 88 12.20 12.28 13.80
N PHE A 89 12.74 11.12 13.47
CA PHE A 89 13.23 10.83 12.12
C PHE A 89 12.07 10.89 11.10
N GLY A 90 10.96 10.23 11.39
CA GLY A 90 9.77 10.22 10.53
C GLY A 90 9.18 11.60 10.28
N LEU A 91 9.07 12.45 11.33
CA LEU A 91 8.60 13.84 11.18
C LEU A 91 9.57 14.69 10.36
N THR A 92 10.88 14.55 10.62
CA THR A 92 11.90 15.26 9.83
C THR A 92 11.83 14.82 8.36
N ALA A 93 11.77 13.51 8.10
CA ALA A 93 11.62 12.97 6.75
C ALA A 93 10.35 13.46 6.06
N LEU A 94 9.24 13.62 6.79
CA LEU A 94 7.99 14.13 6.24
C LEU A 94 8.14 15.58 5.76
N PHE A 95 8.63 16.48 6.61
CA PHE A 95 8.71 17.91 6.27
C PHE A 95 9.82 18.19 5.26
N VAL A 96 11.00 17.62 5.44
CA VAL A 96 12.12 17.76 4.51
C VAL A 96 11.77 17.11 3.18
N GLY A 97 11.21 15.88 3.20
CA GLY A 97 10.81 15.16 1.99
C GLY A 97 9.72 15.87 1.18
N ILE A 98 8.74 16.53 1.82
CA ILE A 98 7.77 17.37 1.10
C ILE A 98 8.48 18.56 0.44
N GLY A 99 9.39 19.23 1.15
CA GLY A 99 10.17 20.34 0.61
C GLY A 99 11.03 19.93 -0.59
N ASP A 100 11.79 18.87 -0.44
CA ASP A 100 12.65 18.32 -1.49
C ASP A 100 11.84 17.84 -2.69
N TYR A 101 10.68 17.19 -2.45
CA TYR A 101 9.79 16.78 -3.51
C TYR A 101 9.28 17.95 -4.33
N LEU A 102 8.81 19.02 -3.68
CA LEU A 102 8.31 20.22 -4.37
C LEU A 102 9.40 20.90 -5.21
N ILE A 103 10.62 20.95 -4.70
CA ILE A 103 11.78 21.53 -5.43
C ILE A 103 12.18 20.63 -6.61
N SER A 104 12.12 19.32 -6.43
CA SER A 104 12.56 18.32 -7.41
C SER A 104 11.51 18.01 -8.47
N ILE A 105 10.24 18.42 -8.30
CA ILE A 105 9.13 18.13 -9.25
C ILE A 105 9.52 18.47 -10.70
N PRO A 106 10.06 19.67 -11.04
CA PRO A 106 10.39 19.97 -12.44
C PRO A 106 11.41 19.01 -13.03
N GLY A 107 12.44 18.65 -12.25
CA GLY A 107 13.45 17.68 -12.68
C GLY A 107 12.84 16.29 -12.90
N ILE A 108 12.04 15.81 -11.93
CA ILE A 108 11.42 14.48 -12.00
C ILE A 108 10.44 14.36 -13.16
N LEU A 109 9.62 15.38 -13.41
CA LEU A 109 8.61 15.37 -14.47
C LEU A 109 9.22 15.30 -15.87
N PHE A 110 10.41 15.89 -16.08
CA PHE A 110 11.05 15.94 -17.39
C PHE A 110 12.19 14.92 -17.55
N THR A 111 12.49 14.13 -16.52
CA THR A 111 13.50 13.08 -16.63
C THR A 111 12.91 11.85 -17.30
N VAL A 112 13.39 11.56 -18.49
CA VAL A 112 13.07 10.35 -19.26
C VAL A 112 14.37 9.59 -19.50
N TRP A 113 14.42 8.37 -18.98
CA TRP A 113 15.55 7.48 -19.20
C TRP A 113 15.41 6.78 -20.55
N SER A 114 16.47 6.78 -21.35
CA SER A 114 16.54 6.09 -22.63
C SER A 114 17.53 4.94 -22.55
N MET A 115 17.32 3.91 -23.34
CA MET A 115 18.30 2.85 -23.52
C MET A 115 19.52 3.42 -24.24
N ASP A 116 20.65 3.45 -23.57
CA ASP A 116 21.92 4.00 -24.09
C ASP A 116 23.00 2.91 -24.26
N GLY A 117 22.65 1.65 -24.07
CA GLY A 117 23.54 0.51 -24.16
C GLY A 117 24.42 0.30 -22.92
N THR A 118 24.26 1.11 -21.88
CA THR A 118 24.87 0.85 -20.57
C THR A 118 23.93 0.02 -19.69
N GLU A 119 24.47 -0.85 -18.86
CA GLU A 119 23.66 -1.68 -17.96
C GLU A 119 22.76 -0.84 -17.03
N THR A 120 23.27 0.28 -16.53
CA THR A 120 22.51 1.19 -15.68
C THR A 120 21.42 1.94 -16.43
N GLY A 121 21.75 2.50 -17.63
CA GLY A 121 20.79 3.24 -18.45
C GLY A 121 19.63 2.35 -18.92
N ASP A 122 19.94 1.16 -19.39
CA ASP A 122 18.95 0.20 -19.88
C ASP A 122 18.06 -0.31 -18.74
N SER A 123 18.62 -0.53 -17.54
CA SER A 123 17.86 -0.90 -16.33
C SER A 123 16.90 0.21 -15.91
N LEU A 124 17.35 1.47 -15.86
CA LEU A 124 16.53 2.61 -15.50
C LEU A 124 15.41 2.88 -16.51
N ALA A 125 15.71 2.78 -17.81
CA ALA A 125 14.71 2.91 -18.86
C ALA A 125 13.64 1.81 -18.80
N SER A 126 14.06 0.58 -18.59
CA SER A 126 13.16 -0.56 -18.43
C SER A 126 12.28 -0.41 -17.18
N TRP A 127 12.88 -0.02 -16.06
CA TRP A 127 12.15 0.24 -14.81
C TRP A 127 11.10 1.35 -14.99
N GLN A 128 11.49 2.50 -15.52
CA GLN A 128 10.58 3.62 -15.74
C GLN A 128 9.44 3.25 -16.71
N GLY A 129 9.76 2.55 -17.80
CA GLY A 129 8.78 2.09 -18.78
C GLY A 129 7.78 1.10 -18.16
N GLY A 130 8.25 0.12 -17.40
CA GLY A 130 7.43 -0.86 -16.72
C GLY A 130 6.45 -0.22 -15.72
N TRP A 131 6.94 0.69 -14.88
CA TRP A 131 6.10 1.41 -13.92
C TRP A 131 5.10 2.35 -14.59
N THR A 132 5.50 3.03 -15.67
CA THR A 132 4.59 3.91 -16.43
C THR A 132 3.44 3.12 -17.02
N ILE A 133 3.73 1.99 -17.68
CA ILE A 133 2.70 1.11 -18.26
C ILE A 133 1.79 0.55 -17.15
N PHE A 134 2.37 0.09 -16.05
CA PHE A 134 1.61 -0.46 -14.93
C PHE A 134 0.63 0.55 -14.34
N TYR A 135 1.08 1.77 -14.03
CA TYR A 135 0.22 2.81 -13.45
C TYR A 135 -0.88 3.26 -14.42
N TRP A 136 -0.56 3.48 -15.68
CA TRP A 136 -1.55 3.87 -16.68
C TRP A 136 -2.59 2.77 -16.89
N ALA A 137 -2.19 1.52 -17.04
CA ALA A 137 -3.11 0.39 -17.19
C ALA A 137 -4.01 0.26 -15.97
N TRP A 138 -3.47 0.40 -14.77
CA TRP A 138 -4.24 0.35 -13.53
C TRP A 138 -5.26 1.48 -13.43
N TRP A 139 -4.83 2.72 -13.63
CA TRP A 139 -5.75 3.86 -13.56
C TRP A 139 -6.85 3.82 -14.62
N ILE A 140 -6.53 3.46 -15.85
CA ILE A 140 -7.52 3.31 -16.93
C ILE A 140 -8.55 2.24 -16.56
N ALA A 141 -8.13 1.12 -16.00
CA ALA A 141 -9.02 0.04 -15.60
C ALA A 141 -9.90 0.39 -14.39
N PHE A 142 -9.36 1.11 -13.40
CA PHE A 142 -10.05 1.38 -12.13
C PHE A 142 -10.83 2.70 -12.12
N ALA A 143 -10.39 3.72 -12.87
CA ALA A 143 -11.00 5.04 -12.82
C ALA A 143 -12.52 5.05 -13.07
N PRO A 144 -13.08 4.32 -14.05
CA PRO A 144 -14.54 4.28 -14.25
C PRO A 144 -15.27 3.67 -13.06
N PHE A 145 -14.75 2.58 -12.51
CA PHE A 145 -15.36 1.90 -11.36
C PHE A 145 -15.33 2.76 -10.10
N VAL A 146 -14.16 3.31 -9.78
CA VAL A 146 -13.97 4.20 -8.62
C VAL A 146 -14.79 5.48 -8.80
N GLY A 147 -14.84 6.04 -10.00
CA GLY A 147 -15.64 7.23 -10.32
C GLY A 147 -17.13 7.03 -10.06
N VAL A 148 -17.69 5.91 -10.51
CA VAL A 148 -19.10 5.58 -10.25
C VAL A 148 -19.36 5.38 -8.75
N PHE A 149 -18.46 4.70 -8.05
CA PHE A 149 -18.57 4.52 -6.61
C PHE A 149 -18.55 5.86 -5.86
N LEU A 150 -17.56 6.70 -6.15
CA LEU A 150 -17.40 8.02 -5.53
C LEU A 150 -18.59 8.93 -5.84
N ALA A 151 -19.13 8.91 -7.06
CA ALA A 151 -20.32 9.65 -7.44
C ALA A 151 -21.56 9.24 -6.61
N ARG A 152 -21.68 7.95 -6.29
CA ARG A 152 -22.79 7.45 -5.46
C ARG A 152 -22.68 7.87 -4.00
N ILE A 153 -21.50 7.81 -3.41
CA ILE A 153 -21.31 8.14 -1.99
C ILE A 153 -21.25 9.65 -1.74
N SER A 154 -20.95 10.45 -2.76
CA SER A 154 -20.89 11.91 -2.67
C SER A 154 -22.22 12.61 -2.96
N LYS A 155 -23.29 11.86 -3.21
CA LYS A 155 -24.61 12.43 -3.48
C LYS A 155 -25.09 13.35 -2.35
N GLY A 156 -25.40 14.62 -2.69
CA GLY A 156 -25.82 15.62 -1.73
C GLY A 156 -24.68 16.38 -1.02
N ARG A 157 -23.43 16.13 -1.39
CA ARG A 157 -22.28 16.88 -0.90
C ARG A 157 -21.83 17.96 -1.87
N THR A 158 -21.19 18.99 -1.35
CA THR A 158 -20.59 20.04 -2.18
C THR A 158 -19.28 19.52 -2.80
N ILE A 159 -18.85 20.13 -3.92
CA ILE A 159 -17.57 19.80 -4.57
C ILE A 159 -16.41 19.98 -3.59
N ARG A 160 -16.45 21.02 -2.75
CA ARG A 160 -15.43 21.28 -1.74
C ARG A 160 -15.33 20.13 -0.72
N GLU A 161 -16.47 19.69 -0.18
CA GLU A 161 -16.49 18.55 0.75
C GLU A 161 -16.01 17.25 0.10
N TYR A 162 -16.35 17.07 -1.18
CA TYR A 162 -15.87 15.93 -1.95
C TYR A 162 -14.35 15.95 -2.12
N VAL A 163 -13.78 17.05 -2.58
CA VAL A 163 -12.32 17.17 -2.79
C VAL A 163 -11.56 17.01 -1.48
N LEU A 164 -12.01 17.66 -0.41
CA LEU A 164 -11.38 17.53 0.91
C LEU A 164 -11.47 16.08 1.43
N GLY A 165 -12.64 15.46 1.35
CA GLY A 165 -12.88 14.13 1.91
C GLY A 165 -12.30 12.97 1.08
N ALA A 166 -12.27 13.10 -0.24
CA ALA A 166 -11.84 12.02 -1.13
C ALA A 166 -10.38 12.15 -1.60
N MET A 167 -9.80 13.35 -1.55
CA MET A 167 -8.44 13.60 -2.04
C MET A 167 -7.50 14.09 -0.93
N ILE A 168 -7.78 15.24 -0.33
CA ILE A 168 -6.82 15.91 0.56
C ILE A 168 -6.61 15.12 1.86
N ILE A 169 -7.68 14.78 2.57
CA ILE A 169 -7.58 14.07 3.86
C ILE A 169 -6.92 12.69 3.70
N PRO A 170 -7.34 11.83 2.76
CA PRO A 170 -6.67 10.55 2.57
C PRO A 170 -5.20 10.69 2.17
N SER A 171 -4.84 11.66 1.32
CA SER A 171 -3.45 11.89 0.93
C SER A 171 -2.59 12.30 2.11
N MET A 172 -3.08 13.22 2.96
CA MET A 172 -2.37 13.62 4.17
C MET A 172 -2.18 12.45 5.14
N MET A 173 -3.20 11.61 5.29
CA MET A 173 -3.09 10.40 6.11
C MET A 173 -2.06 9.41 5.55
N CYS A 174 -1.99 9.25 4.22
CA CYS A 174 -0.97 8.43 3.57
C CYS A 174 0.44 8.99 3.81
N PHE A 175 0.64 10.30 3.66
CA PHE A 175 1.95 10.92 3.92
C PHE A 175 2.39 10.69 5.36
N LEU A 176 1.50 10.90 6.33
CA LEU A 176 1.80 10.64 7.73
C LEU A 176 2.12 9.16 7.98
N TRP A 177 1.32 8.26 7.40
CA TRP A 177 1.51 6.83 7.53
C TRP A 177 2.87 6.38 6.98
N PHE A 178 3.19 6.76 5.75
CA PHE A 178 4.46 6.40 5.12
C PHE A 178 5.67 7.05 5.81
N ALA A 179 5.52 8.27 6.31
CA ALA A 179 6.59 8.92 7.04
C ALA A 179 6.87 8.22 8.38
N MET A 180 5.83 7.81 9.11
CA MET A 180 6.01 7.15 10.41
C MET A 180 6.49 5.70 10.25
N ALA A 181 5.78 4.89 9.47
CA ALA A 181 6.12 3.49 9.29
C ALA A 181 7.39 3.32 8.43
N GLY A 182 7.47 4.02 7.29
CA GLY A 182 8.65 3.98 6.41
C GLY A 182 9.88 4.64 7.03
N GLY A 183 9.70 5.78 7.70
CA GLY A 183 10.78 6.45 8.42
C GLY A 183 11.37 5.57 9.54
N THR A 184 10.52 4.89 10.30
CA THR A 184 10.99 3.93 11.31
C THR A 184 11.76 2.77 10.67
N ALA A 185 11.29 2.22 9.56
CA ALA A 185 11.97 1.14 8.86
C ALA A 185 13.36 1.57 8.34
N ILE A 186 13.44 2.76 7.75
CA ILE A 186 14.71 3.33 7.26
C ILE A 186 15.68 3.60 8.41
N ASP A 187 15.19 4.16 9.52
CA ASP A 187 16.03 4.45 10.68
C ASP A 187 16.58 3.17 11.32
N LEU A 188 15.78 2.10 11.41
CA LEU A 188 16.22 0.80 11.90
C LEU A 188 17.28 0.20 11.00
N GLU A 189 17.13 0.28 9.68
CA GLU A 189 18.14 -0.19 8.72
C GLU A 189 19.44 0.60 8.83
N LEU A 190 19.35 1.93 8.89
CA LEU A 190 20.53 2.79 9.02
C LEU A 190 21.25 2.64 10.36
N SER A 191 20.53 2.29 11.43
CA SER A 191 21.09 2.07 12.75
C SER A 191 21.70 0.67 12.95
N GLY A 192 21.57 -0.24 11.97
CA GLY A 192 22.07 -1.61 12.04
C GLY A 192 21.35 -2.49 13.08
N VAL A 193 20.18 -2.10 13.53
CA VAL A 193 19.36 -2.86 14.49
C VAL A 193 18.54 -3.95 13.80
N ALA A 194 18.46 -3.89 12.46
CA ALA A 194 17.69 -4.83 11.65
C ALA A 194 18.47 -6.11 11.23
N GLU A 195 19.75 -6.26 11.66
CA GLU A 195 20.59 -7.45 11.40
C GLU A 195 20.39 -8.55 12.44
#